data_69c9cfbbced43777cc8d6b758a17592e
#
_entry.id   69c9cfbbced43777cc8d6b758a17592e
#
_cell.length_a   1.000
_cell.length_b   1.000
_cell.length_c   1.000
_cell.angle_alpha   90.00
_cell.angle_beta   90.00
_cell.angle_gamma   90.00
#
_symmetry.space_group_name_H-M   'P 1'
#
loop_
_entity.id
_entity.type
_entity.pdbx_description
1 polymer ?
#
loop_
_entity_poly.entity_id
_entity_poly.type
_entity_poly.pdbx_seq_one_letter_code
_entity_poly.pdbx_strand_id
1 'polypeptide(L)'
;MDTQVRKSKLDQVCNVIATAKWMDLIGVAIVIAVSVSAGYATETLGQVAKWAVSLGLAWLPFGLISIGNTVLSIMSTRLTGRMKYAGNVIGIINVVLSGAIDYILGTKAAIISYPVTFIIYIVALIVWKKYEDAGNANVAAKPLTGKKKTIIMTAIFAFSFVFSFFINYLGFKEFNLLFWLTWLVFALSLTANILNAMKLSLQNNYWLVYNVVQFLKAIVMLNFANVGKYIYYIISMIAAYVYWKDRTPETN
;
A
#
# COMPACT_ATOMS: atom_id res chain seq x y z
N MET A 1 38.60 -13.60 -4.55
CA MET A 1 38.72 -13.16 -3.15
C MET A 1 37.39 -12.49 -2.79
N ASP A 2 36.44 -13.30 -2.24
CA ASP A 2 35.10 -12.83 -1.92
C ASP A 2 35.16 -11.92 -0.68
N THR A 3 35.11 -10.61 -0.90
CA THR A 3 34.86 -9.66 0.16
C THR A 3 33.35 -9.76 0.53
N GLN A 4 32.99 -10.77 1.31
CA GLN A 4 31.71 -10.75 2.01
C GLN A 4 31.69 -9.51 2.92
N VAL A 5 31.08 -8.44 2.44
CA VAL A 5 30.81 -7.26 3.27
C VAL A 5 29.97 -7.74 4.45
N ARG A 6 30.55 -7.74 5.64
CA ARG A 6 29.92 -8.18 6.90
C ARG A 6 28.68 -7.31 7.12
N LYS A 7 27.50 -7.88 6.87
CA LYS A 7 26.22 -7.17 7.08
C LYS A 7 26.16 -6.59 8.49
N SER A 8 25.72 -5.35 8.60
CA SER A 8 25.54 -4.73 9.90
C SER A 8 24.49 -5.51 10.73
N LYS A 9 24.56 -5.41 12.06
CA LYS A 9 23.54 -6.02 12.93
C LYS A 9 22.13 -5.50 12.58
N LEU A 10 22.01 -4.24 12.20
CA LEU A 10 20.76 -3.64 11.77
C LEU A 10 20.23 -4.29 10.50
N ASP A 11 21.07 -4.52 9.49
CA ASP A 11 20.67 -5.19 8.25
C ASP A 11 20.19 -6.63 8.51
N GLN A 12 20.83 -7.34 9.44
CA GLN A 12 20.40 -8.68 9.85
C GLN A 12 19.01 -8.64 10.49
N VAL A 13 18.76 -7.73 11.43
CA VAL A 13 17.46 -7.55 12.08
C VAL A 13 16.38 -7.17 11.05
N CYS A 14 16.67 -6.22 10.16
CA CYS A 14 15.74 -5.82 9.10
C CYS A 14 15.40 -7.00 8.16
N ASN A 15 16.39 -7.81 7.77
CA ASN A 15 16.15 -9.00 6.95
C ASN A 15 15.26 -10.04 7.67
N VAL A 16 15.46 -10.24 8.99
CA VAL A 16 14.61 -11.12 9.80
C VAL A 16 13.19 -10.57 9.83
N ILE A 17 12.99 -9.28 10.15
CA ILE A 17 11.67 -8.63 10.17
C ILE A 17 11.00 -8.74 8.79
N ALA A 18 11.73 -8.49 7.70
CA ALA A 18 11.19 -8.58 6.35
C ALA A 18 10.70 -9.98 6.01
N THR A 19 11.41 -11.04 6.41
CA THR A 19 11.16 -12.42 5.97
C THR A 19 10.34 -13.26 6.95
N ALA A 20 10.31 -12.90 8.23
CA ALA A 20 9.67 -13.69 9.28
C ALA A 20 8.15 -13.72 9.12
N LYS A 21 7.57 -14.94 9.08
CA LYS A 21 6.12 -15.16 9.01
C LYS A 21 5.38 -14.70 10.27
N TRP A 22 6.03 -14.77 11.43
CA TRP A 22 5.41 -14.29 12.68
C TRP A 22 5.14 -12.78 12.68
N MET A 23 5.90 -11.99 11.91
CA MET A 23 5.61 -10.58 11.71
C MET A 23 4.28 -10.37 10.97
N ASP A 24 3.90 -11.27 10.06
CA ASP A 24 2.61 -11.21 9.39
C ASP A 24 1.47 -11.39 10.41
N LEU A 25 1.63 -12.36 11.32
CA LEU A 25 0.67 -12.61 12.40
C LEU A 25 0.55 -11.43 13.36
N ILE A 26 1.67 -10.78 13.72
CA ILE A 26 1.66 -9.56 14.54
C ILE A 26 0.86 -8.45 13.84
N GLY A 27 1.10 -8.20 12.56
CA GLY A 27 0.35 -7.18 11.81
C GLY A 27 -1.15 -7.46 11.78
N VAL A 28 -1.53 -8.70 11.51
CA VAL A 28 -2.93 -9.14 11.54
C VAL A 28 -3.53 -8.98 12.94
N ALA A 29 -2.82 -9.41 13.99
CA ALA A 29 -3.28 -9.29 15.37
C ALA A 29 -3.48 -7.83 15.79
N ILE A 30 -2.56 -6.92 15.42
CA ILE A 30 -2.70 -5.47 15.68
C ILE A 30 -3.98 -4.94 15.02
N VAL A 31 -4.22 -5.26 13.74
CA VAL A 31 -5.40 -4.78 13.02
C VAL A 31 -6.69 -5.30 13.66
N ILE A 32 -6.75 -6.59 13.97
CA ILE A 32 -7.94 -7.18 14.59
C ILE A 32 -8.18 -6.55 15.96
N ALA A 33 -7.16 -6.51 16.82
CA ALA A 33 -7.28 -5.96 18.19
C ALA A 33 -7.75 -4.51 18.16
N VAL A 34 -7.14 -3.69 17.32
CA VAL A 34 -7.48 -2.26 17.19
C VAL A 34 -8.89 -2.07 16.62
N SER A 35 -9.27 -2.83 15.59
CA SER A 35 -10.60 -2.72 14.97
C SER A 35 -11.72 -3.18 15.92
N VAL A 36 -11.47 -4.24 16.69
CA VAL A 36 -12.41 -4.71 17.72
C VAL A 36 -12.53 -3.70 18.85
N SER A 37 -11.41 -3.17 19.33
CA SER A 37 -11.39 -2.15 20.41
C SER A 37 -12.10 -0.85 19.99
N ALA A 38 -12.05 -0.50 18.70
CA ALA A 38 -12.74 0.66 18.15
C ALA A 38 -14.22 0.40 17.83
N GLY A 39 -14.73 -0.81 18.05
CA GLY A 39 -16.13 -1.17 17.80
C GLY A 39 -16.45 -1.52 16.34
N TYR A 40 -15.49 -1.48 15.43
CA TYR A 40 -15.73 -1.72 14.00
C TYR A 40 -16.23 -3.14 13.71
N ALA A 41 -15.90 -4.13 14.53
CA ALA A 41 -16.29 -5.52 14.30
C ALA A 41 -17.81 -5.74 14.29
N THR A 42 -18.56 -4.87 14.97
CA THR A 42 -20.03 -4.95 15.08
C THR A 42 -20.76 -4.06 14.09
N GLU A 43 -20.06 -3.24 13.30
CA GLU A 43 -20.69 -2.36 12.33
C GLU A 43 -21.35 -3.14 11.19
N THR A 44 -22.61 -2.78 10.93
CA THR A 44 -23.36 -3.32 9.80
C THR A 44 -23.46 -2.31 8.65
N LEU A 45 -23.75 -2.80 7.44
CA LEU A 45 -23.88 -1.94 6.27
C LEU A 45 -25.01 -0.91 6.44
N GLY A 46 -26.10 -1.24 7.12
CA GLY A 46 -27.19 -0.31 7.39
C GLY A 46 -26.82 0.86 8.29
N GLN A 47 -25.81 0.70 9.16
CA GLN A 47 -25.30 1.77 10.03
C GLN A 47 -24.44 2.79 9.26
N VAL A 48 -23.70 2.35 8.25
CA VAL A 48 -22.78 3.19 7.47
C VAL A 48 -23.41 3.72 6.18
N ALA A 49 -24.41 3.03 5.62
CA ALA A 49 -25.03 3.37 4.33
C ALA A 49 -26.57 3.22 4.39
N LYS A 50 -27.27 4.35 4.54
CA LYS A 50 -28.74 4.36 4.66
C LYS A 50 -29.46 3.68 3.48
N TRP A 51 -28.94 3.75 2.27
CA TRP A 51 -29.48 3.08 1.09
C TRP A 51 -29.51 1.55 1.22
N ALA A 52 -28.65 0.97 2.04
CA ALA A 52 -28.62 -0.49 2.24
C ALA A 52 -29.89 -1.01 2.92
N VAL A 53 -30.57 -0.17 3.70
CA VAL A 53 -31.84 -0.53 4.35
C VAL A 53 -32.93 -0.75 3.30
N SER A 54 -33.04 0.14 2.31
CA SER A 54 -34.05 0.03 1.24
C SER A 54 -33.84 -1.17 0.32
N LEU A 55 -32.60 -1.68 0.25
CA LEU A 55 -32.25 -2.88 -0.53
C LEU A 55 -32.27 -4.18 0.29
N GLY A 56 -32.62 -4.13 1.56
CA GLY A 56 -32.62 -5.30 2.44
C GLY A 56 -31.22 -5.80 2.80
N LEU A 57 -30.16 -4.99 2.61
CA LEU A 57 -28.75 -5.34 2.82
C LEU A 57 -28.21 -4.80 4.15
N ALA A 58 -29.06 -4.20 5.00
CA ALA A 58 -28.63 -3.56 6.25
C ALA A 58 -27.91 -4.50 7.22
N TRP A 59 -28.18 -5.80 7.15
CA TRP A 59 -27.60 -6.85 8.02
C TRP A 59 -26.17 -7.24 7.68
N LEU A 60 -25.65 -6.88 6.50
CA LEU A 60 -24.32 -7.27 6.09
C LEU A 60 -23.26 -6.78 7.08
N PRO A 61 -22.31 -7.63 7.52
CA PRO A 61 -21.30 -7.30 8.52
C PRO A 61 -20.18 -6.46 7.90
N PHE A 62 -20.46 -5.18 7.65
CA PHE A 62 -19.57 -4.26 6.94
C PHE A 62 -18.21 -4.09 7.65
N GLY A 63 -18.22 -4.02 8.99
CA GLY A 63 -17.00 -3.92 9.78
C GLY A 63 -16.10 -5.13 9.62
N LEU A 64 -16.65 -6.35 9.62
CA LEU A 64 -15.86 -7.58 9.40
C LEU A 64 -15.28 -7.62 7.97
N ILE A 65 -16.03 -7.18 6.97
CA ILE A 65 -15.53 -7.07 5.58
C ILE A 65 -14.37 -6.08 5.53
N SER A 66 -14.48 -4.92 6.19
CA SER A 66 -13.44 -3.90 6.26
C SER A 66 -12.19 -4.39 6.98
N ILE A 67 -12.34 -5.14 8.08
CA ILE A 67 -11.23 -5.79 8.80
C ILE A 67 -10.55 -6.80 7.89
N GLY A 68 -11.31 -7.67 7.23
CA GLY A 68 -10.78 -8.65 6.27
C GLY A 68 -10.01 -7.99 5.14
N ASN A 69 -10.53 -6.89 4.58
CA ASN A 69 -9.83 -6.10 3.57
C ASN A 69 -8.51 -5.51 4.09
N THR A 70 -8.47 -5.03 5.33
CA THR A 70 -7.25 -4.52 5.95
C THR A 70 -6.22 -5.64 6.17
N VAL A 71 -6.66 -6.84 6.52
CA VAL A 71 -5.78 -8.03 6.60
C VAL A 71 -5.19 -8.35 5.21
N LEU A 72 -5.99 -8.33 4.15
CA LEU A 72 -5.49 -8.50 2.77
C LEU A 72 -4.46 -7.43 2.40
N SER A 73 -4.66 -6.18 2.83
CA SER A 73 -3.70 -5.10 2.63
C SER A 73 -2.35 -5.39 3.29
N ILE A 74 -2.35 -5.88 4.55
CA ILE A 74 -1.14 -6.30 5.24
C ILE A 74 -0.45 -7.43 4.48
N MET A 75 -1.19 -8.47 4.10
CA MET A 75 -0.62 -9.62 3.40
C MET A 75 -0.02 -9.24 2.06
N SER A 76 -0.72 -8.40 1.27
CA SER A 76 -0.21 -7.85 0.02
C SER A 76 1.11 -7.11 0.24
N THR A 77 1.14 -6.17 1.19
CA THR A 77 2.32 -5.35 1.52
C THR A 77 3.50 -6.22 1.98
N ARG A 78 3.25 -7.20 2.83
CA ARG A 78 4.29 -8.10 3.36
C ARG A 78 4.86 -9.02 2.27
N LEU A 79 4.01 -9.53 1.40
CA LEU A 79 4.44 -10.41 0.30
C LEU A 79 5.20 -9.62 -0.78
N THR A 80 4.74 -8.43 -1.16
CA THR A 80 5.48 -7.55 -2.08
C THR A 80 6.80 -7.08 -1.47
N GLY A 81 6.81 -6.77 -0.18
CA GLY A 81 8.05 -6.48 0.58
C GLY A 81 9.08 -7.61 0.52
N ARG A 82 8.65 -8.85 0.40
CA ARG A 82 9.48 -10.06 0.20
C ARG A 82 9.70 -10.42 -1.27
N MET A 83 9.37 -9.56 -2.20
CA MET A 83 9.41 -9.80 -3.64
C MET A 83 8.57 -10.99 -4.12
N LYS A 84 7.48 -11.34 -3.40
CA LYS A 84 6.60 -12.43 -3.79
C LYS A 84 5.49 -11.95 -4.72
N TYR A 85 5.37 -12.56 -5.89
CA TYR A 85 4.32 -12.33 -6.88
C TYR A 85 2.90 -12.37 -6.27
N ALA A 86 2.66 -13.32 -5.35
CA ALA A 86 1.39 -13.46 -4.64
C ALA A 86 0.93 -12.17 -3.93
N GLY A 87 1.86 -11.27 -3.58
CA GLY A 87 1.51 -9.97 -3.00
C GLY A 87 0.70 -9.11 -3.96
N ASN A 88 1.02 -9.10 -5.26
CA ASN A 88 0.25 -8.38 -6.26
C ASN A 88 -1.09 -9.06 -6.55
N VAL A 89 -1.18 -10.40 -6.48
CA VAL A 89 -2.46 -11.13 -6.60
C VAL A 89 -3.42 -10.71 -5.50
N ILE A 90 -2.96 -10.76 -4.24
CA ILE A 90 -3.76 -10.31 -3.09
C ILE A 90 -4.07 -8.80 -3.20
N GLY A 91 -3.13 -8.01 -3.71
CA GLY A 91 -3.29 -6.58 -3.95
C GLY A 91 -4.46 -6.26 -4.88
N ILE A 92 -4.69 -7.04 -5.92
CA ILE A 92 -5.86 -6.87 -6.81
C ILE A 92 -7.16 -7.06 -6.03
N ILE A 93 -7.28 -8.13 -5.23
CA ILE A 93 -8.49 -8.39 -4.43
C ILE A 93 -8.69 -7.24 -3.44
N ASN A 94 -7.61 -6.83 -2.77
CA ASN A 94 -7.64 -5.71 -1.82
C ASN A 94 -8.09 -4.40 -2.49
N VAL A 95 -7.62 -4.08 -3.69
CA VAL A 95 -7.98 -2.86 -4.43
C VAL A 95 -9.47 -2.84 -4.77
N VAL A 96 -10.04 -3.96 -5.22
CA VAL A 96 -11.47 -4.05 -5.54
C VAL A 96 -12.32 -3.83 -4.28
N LEU A 97 -11.98 -4.54 -3.20
CA LEU A 97 -12.70 -4.39 -1.93
C LEU A 97 -12.53 -2.99 -1.33
N SER A 98 -11.34 -2.42 -1.36
CA SER A 98 -11.09 -1.05 -0.88
C SER A 98 -11.89 -0.03 -1.68
N GLY A 99 -11.98 -0.19 -3.01
CA GLY A 99 -12.77 0.69 -3.86
C GLY A 99 -14.26 0.64 -3.51
N ALA A 100 -14.81 -0.55 -3.29
CA ALA A 100 -16.19 -0.74 -2.86
C ALA A 100 -16.45 -0.13 -1.47
N ILE A 101 -15.57 -0.40 -0.50
CA ILE A 101 -15.66 0.12 0.88
C ILE A 101 -15.62 1.64 0.87
N ASP A 102 -14.62 2.24 0.21
CA ASP A 102 -14.45 3.69 0.17
C ASP A 102 -15.63 4.38 -0.54
N TYR A 103 -16.16 3.78 -1.61
CA TYR A 103 -17.35 4.29 -2.28
C TYR A 103 -18.58 4.25 -1.36
N ILE A 104 -18.80 3.15 -0.64
CA ILE A 104 -19.87 3.00 0.34
C ILE A 104 -19.75 4.04 1.46
N LEU A 105 -18.53 4.31 1.92
CA LEU A 105 -18.22 5.34 2.92
C LEU A 105 -18.33 6.79 2.40
N GLY A 106 -18.75 6.97 1.15
CA GLY A 106 -19.02 8.29 0.56
C GLY A 106 -17.86 8.90 -0.22
N THR A 107 -16.75 8.19 -0.38
CA THR A 107 -15.60 8.64 -1.20
C THR A 107 -15.90 8.46 -2.68
N LYS A 108 -16.65 9.39 -3.29
CA LYS A 108 -17.06 9.29 -4.71
C LYS A 108 -15.87 9.16 -5.68
N ALA A 109 -14.74 9.76 -5.34
CA ALA A 109 -13.49 9.65 -6.11
C ALA A 109 -13.01 8.19 -6.26
N ALA A 110 -13.45 7.27 -5.40
CA ALA A 110 -13.10 5.86 -5.45
C ALA A 110 -13.46 5.21 -6.80
N ILE A 111 -14.56 5.64 -7.43
CA ILE A 111 -15.01 5.11 -8.73
C ILE A 111 -14.00 5.34 -9.87
N ILE A 112 -13.08 6.28 -9.71
CA ILE A 112 -12.03 6.57 -10.70
C ILE A 112 -10.67 6.07 -10.21
N SER A 113 -10.33 6.34 -8.95
CA SER A 113 -9.00 6.05 -8.40
C SER A 113 -8.70 4.55 -8.33
N TYR A 114 -9.67 3.73 -7.93
CA TYR A 114 -9.44 2.29 -7.78
C TYR A 114 -9.37 1.53 -9.10
N PRO A 115 -10.17 1.81 -10.14
CA PRO A 115 -9.95 1.25 -11.48
C PRO A 115 -8.55 1.55 -12.05
N VAL A 116 -8.03 2.76 -11.87
CA VAL A 116 -6.66 3.09 -12.30
C VAL A 116 -5.64 2.26 -11.51
N THR A 117 -5.79 2.17 -10.20
CA THR A 117 -4.92 1.36 -9.36
C THR A 117 -5.01 -0.13 -9.71
N PHE A 118 -6.21 -0.64 -10.01
CA PHE A 118 -6.44 -2.01 -10.47
C PHE A 118 -5.66 -2.31 -11.76
N ILE A 119 -5.73 -1.43 -12.76
CA ILE A 119 -4.95 -1.58 -14.01
C ILE A 119 -3.46 -1.64 -13.72
N ILE A 120 -2.95 -0.78 -12.83
CA ILE A 120 -1.52 -0.80 -12.44
C ILE A 120 -1.15 -2.13 -11.79
N TYR A 121 -2.01 -2.72 -10.95
CA TYR A 121 -1.76 -4.04 -10.36
C TYR A 121 -1.78 -5.17 -11.41
N ILE A 122 -2.64 -5.09 -12.44
CA ILE A 122 -2.59 -6.05 -13.57
C ILE A 122 -1.23 -5.95 -14.29
N VAL A 123 -0.74 -4.75 -14.55
CA VAL A 123 0.59 -4.55 -15.14
C VAL A 123 1.68 -5.12 -14.22
N ALA A 124 1.57 -4.88 -12.91
CA ALA A 124 2.48 -5.46 -11.92
C ALA A 124 2.50 -6.99 -11.98
N LEU A 125 1.33 -7.64 -12.05
CA LEU A 125 1.24 -9.09 -12.18
C LEU A 125 1.98 -9.59 -13.42
N ILE A 126 1.76 -8.99 -14.57
CA ILE A 126 2.40 -9.39 -15.83
C ILE A 126 3.93 -9.26 -15.74
N VAL A 127 4.41 -8.12 -15.21
CA VAL A 127 5.84 -7.87 -15.08
C VAL A 127 6.48 -8.83 -14.07
N TRP A 128 5.91 -8.97 -12.89
CA TRP A 128 6.47 -9.82 -11.83
C TRP A 128 6.44 -11.31 -12.22
N LYS A 129 5.40 -11.74 -12.95
CA LYS A 129 5.32 -13.11 -13.48
C LYS A 129 6.47 -13.40 -14.45
N LYS A 130 6.82 -12.45 -15.34
CA LYS A 130 7.97 -12.60 -16.24
C LYS A 130 9.30 -12.78 -15.47
N TYR A 131 9.47 -12.05 -14.36
CA TYR A 131 10.65 -12.24 -13.48
C TYR A 131 10.66 -13.61 -12.80
N GLU A 132 9.49 -14.10 -12.36
CA GLU A 132 9.37 -15.41 -11.74
C GLU A 132 9.69 -16.53 -12.73
N ASP A 133 9.11 -16.47 -13.94
CA ASP A 133 9.31 -17.46 -15.01
C ASP A 133 10.78 -17.48 -15.51
N ALA A 134 11.49 -16.35 -15.43
CA ALA A 134 12.92 -16.26 -15.72
C ALA A 134 13.83 -16.69 -14.56
N GLY A 135 13.29 -17.24 -13.47
CA GLY A 135 14.08 -17.64 -12.29
C GLY A 135 14.55 -16.46 -11.41
N ASN A 136 14.12 -15.23 -11.71
CA ASN A 136 14.52 -13.99 -11.05
C ASN A 136 13.46 -13.46 -10.06
N ALA A 137 12.68 -14.33 -9.44
CA ALA A 137 11.58 -13.95 -8.54
C ALA A 137 12.03 -13.00 -7.42
N ASN A 138 13.22 -13.25 -6.83
CA ASN A 138 13.76 -12.49 -5.71
C ASN A 138 14.76 -11.40 -6.12
N VAL A 139 14.75 -10.97 -7.37
CA VAL A 139 15.63 -9.91 -7.90
C VAL A 139 14.78 -8.71 -8.31
N ALA A 140 15.20 -7.51 -7.90
CA ALA A 140 14.58 -6.26 -8.34
C ALA A 140 14.95 -5.98 -9.81
N ALA A 141 14.16 -5.15 -10.49
CA ALA A 141 14.54 -4.62 -11.77
C ALA A 141 15.81 -3.74 -11.65
N LYS A 142 16.60 -3.67 -12.73
CA LYS A 142 17.74 -2.76 -12.78
C LYS A 142 17.31 -1.33 -12.48
N PRO A 143 18.07 -0.59 -11.64
CA PRO A 143 17.73 0.78 -11.33
C PRO A 143 17.74 1.65 -12.60
N LEU A 144 16.82 2.61 -12.63
CA LEU A 144 16.87 3.65 -13.66
C LEU A 144 18.04 4.59 -13.40
N THR A 145 18.76 4.95 -14.46
CA THR A 145 19.97 5.82 -14.38
C THR A 145 19.94 6.94 -15.41
N GLY A 146 20.77 7.97 -15.18
CA GLY A 146 20.98 9.08 -16.11
C GLY A 146 19.70 9.79 -16.55
N LYS A 147 19.68 10.32 -17.76
CA LYS A 147 18.54 11.07 -18.34
C LYS A 147 17.26 10.23 -18.35
N LYS A 148 17.34 8.90 -18.58
CA LYS A 148 16.18 8.01 -18.56
C LYS A 148 15.48 8.01 -17.20
N LYS A 149 16.24 7.97 -16.10
CA LYS A 149 15.69 8.07 -14.74
C LYS A 149 14.93 9.38 -14.57
N THR A 150 15.53 10.52 -14.95
CA THR A 150 14.91 11.83 -14.79
C THR A 150 13.60 11.90 -15.56
N ILE A 151 13.60 11.52 -16.85
CA ILE A 151 12.39 11.57 -17.69
C ILE A 151 11.26 10.72 -17.11
N ILE A 152 11.56 9.44 -16.80
CA ILE A 152 10.54 8.50 -16.30
C ILE A 152 10.02 8.96 -14.94
N MET A 153 10.90 9.37 -14.02
CA MET A 153 10.48 9.81 -12.69
C MET A 153 9.67 11.11 -12.75
N THR A 154 10.07 12.07 -13.60
CA THR A 154 9.29 13.29 -13.82
C THR A 154 7.90 12.97 -14.36
N ALA A 155 7.80 12.07 -15.35
CA ALA A 155 6.52 11.66 -15.92
C ALA A 155 5.62 10.98 -14.87
N ILE A 156 6.17 10.04 -14.08
CA ILE A 156 5.43 9.37 -13.00
C ILE A 156 4.96 10.38 -11.96
N PHE A 157 5.83 11.29 -11.54
CA PHE A 157 5.49 12.34 -10.58
C PHE A 157 4.40 13.26 -11.11
N ALA A 158 4.61 13.84 -12.29
CA ALA A 158 3.64 14.74 -12.91
C ALA A 158 2.27 14.06 -13.01
N PHE A 159 2.24 12.83 -13.55
CA PHE A 159 1.00 12.06 -13.64
C PHE A 159 0.37 11.83 -12.26
N SER A 160 1.12 11.29 -11.30
CA SER A 160 0.58 10.92 -9.98
C SER A 160 0.06 12.13 -9.21
N PHE A 161 0.81 13.24 -9.20
CA PHE A 161 0.43 14.42 -8.42
C PHE A 161 -0.70 15.21 -9.07
N VAL A 162 -0.66 15.40 -10.38
CA VAL A 162 -1.73 16.10 -11.12
C VAL A 162 -3.02 15.29 -11.11
N PHE A 163 -2.95 14.00 -11.46
CA PHE A 163 -4.11 13.11 -11.44
C PHE A 163 -4.75 13.03 -10.04
N SER A 164 -3.92 12.83 -9.00
CA SER A 164 -4.40 12.77 -7.61
C SER A 164 -5.03 14.09 -7.16
N PHE A 165 -4.51 15.23 -7.61
CA PHE A 165 -5.12 16.53 -7.30
C PHE A 165 -6.53 16.63 -7.86
N PHE A 166 -6.72 16.33 -9.14
CA PHE A 166 -8.04 16.40 -9.77
C PHE A 166 -9.03 15.41 -9.13
N ILE A 167 -8.59 14.18 -8.88
CA ILE A 167 -9.46 13.18 -8.23
C ILE A 167 -9.85 13.61 -6.82
N ASN A 168 -8.89 14.14 -6.06
CA ASN A 168 -9.17 14.61 -4.70
C ASN A 168 -10.08 15.84 -4.71
N TYR A 169 -9.92 16.75 -5.68
CA TYR A 169 -10.77 17.92 -5.88
C TYR A 169 -12.23 17.55 -6.16
N LEU A 170 -12.49 16.45 -6.87
CA LEU A 170 -13.84 15.95 -7.09
C LEU A 170 -14.53 15.47 -5.80
N GLY A 171 -13.74 15.05 -4.80
CA GLY A 171 -14.24 14.56 -3.51
C GLY A 171 -14.36 15.63 -2.42
N PHE A 172 -13.51 16.65 -2.47
CA PHE A 172 -13.43 17.71 -1.46
C PHE A 172 -13.80 19.05 -2.08
N LYS A 173 -14.68 19.78 -1.40
CA LYS A 173 -15.05 21.14 -1.82
C LYS A 173 -14.17 22.25 -1.23
N GLU A 174 -13.38 21.92 -0.20
CA GLU A 174 -12.55 22.87 0.55
C GLU A 174 -11.09 22.45 0.57
N PHE A 175 -10.19 23.42 0.38
CA PHE A 175 -8.74 23.22 0.44
C PHE A 175 -8.21 23.34 1.88
N ASN A 176 -8.67 22.45 2.75
CA ASN A 176 -8.22 22.38 4.15
C ASN A 176 -7.02 21.40 4.31
N LEU A 177 -6.50 21.29 5.53
CA LEU A 177 -5.38 20.38 5.84
C LEU A 177 -5.67 18.94 5.42
N LEU A 178 -6.89 18.46 5.62
CA LEU A 178 -7.29 17.09 5.27
C LEU A 178 -7.28 16.87 3.75
N PHE A 179 -7.66 17.89 2.96
CA PHE A 179 -7.54 17.87 1.50
C PHE A 179 -6.08 17.62 1.09
N TRP A 180 -5.15 18.42 1.62
CA TRP A 180 -3.73 18.34 1.24
C TRP A 180 -3.08 17.02 1.67
N LEU A 181 -3.39 16.55 2.89
CA LEU A 181 -2.91 15.25 3.35
C LEU A 181 -3.47 14.11 2.49
N THR A 182 -4.74 14.14 2.14
CA THR A 182 -5.38 13.09 1.32
C THR A 182 -4.84 13.10 -0.11
N TRP A 183 -4.65 14.29 -0.70
CA TRP A 183 -4.00 14.43 -2.00
C TRP A 183 -2.57 13.85 -2.01
N LEU A 184 -1.76 14.21 -1.02
CA LEU A 184 -0.38 13.74 -0.91
C LEU A 184 -0.32 12.20 -0.74
N VAL A 185 -1.16 11.66 0.13
CA VAL A 185 -1.30 10.21 0.33
C VAL A 185 -1.62 9.51 -0.98
N PHE A 186 -2.60 10.01 -1.73
CA PHE A 186 -3.00 9.38 -2.97
C PHE A 186 -1.91 9.49 -4.04
N ALA A 187 -1.25 10.64 -4.18
CA ALA A 187 -0.14 10.84 -5.11
C ALA A 187 1.06 9.91 -4.82
N LEU A 188 1.44 9.78 -3.54
CA LEU A 188 2.51 8.88 -3.10
C LEU A 188 2.15 7.41 -3.35
N SER A 189 0.91 7.01 -3.05
CA SER A 189 0.42 5.66 -3.29
C SER A 189 0.44 5.32 -4.79
N LEU A 190 -0.03 6.22 -5.64
CA LEU A 190 -0.05 6.03 -7.09
C LEU A 190 1.38 5.91 -7.64
N THR A 191 2.29 6.80 -7.21
CA THR A 191 3.72 6.73 -7.57
C THR A 191 4.32 5.38 -7.15
N ALA A 192 4.10 4.97 -5.90
CA ALA A 192 4.62 3.71 -5.39
C ALA A 192 4.08 2.49 -6.15
N ASN A 193 2.79 2.48 -6.50
CA ASN A 193 2.17 1.41 -7.27
C ASN A 193 2.73 1.32 -8.69
N ILE A 194 2.98 2.44 -9.37
CA ILE A 194 3.63 2.46 -10.70
C ILE A 194 5.04 1.89 -10.59
N LEU A 195 5.82 2.30 -9.59
CA LEU A 195 7.17 1.77 -9.35
C LEU A 195 7.16 0.29 -8.97
N ASN A 196 6.12 -0.17 -8.23
CA ASN A 196 5.88 -1.58 -7.96
C ASN A 196 5.62 -2.36 -9.26
N ALA A 197 4.79 -1.82 -10.15
CA ALA A 197 4.53 -2.44 -11.45
C ALA A 197 5.81 -2.61 -12.28
N MET A 198 6.74 -1.69 -12.15
CA MET A 198 8.08 -1.77 -12.78
C MET A 198 9.08 -2.66 -11.99
N LYS A 199 8.69 -3.20 -10.84
CA LYS A 199 9.55 -3.97 -9.90
C LYS A 199 10.80 -3.22 -9.46
N LEU A 200 10.73 -1.90 -9.36
CA LEU A 200 11.84 -1.04 -8.92
C LEU A 200 11.91 -0.94 -7.40
N SER A 201 13.11 -1.09 -6.83
CA SER A 201 13.35 -0.97 -5.38
C SER A 201 12.95 0.40 -4.83
N LEU A 202 12.98 1.43 -5.66
CA LEU A 202 12.60 2.80 -5.31
C LEU A 202 11.15 2.93 -4.78
N GLN A 203 10.25 1.99 -5.11
CA GLN A 203 8.90 1.96 -4.56
C GLN A 203 8.86 1.99 -3.03
N ASN A 204 9.85 1.34 -2.38
CA ASN A 204 9.87 1.25 -0.91
C ASN A 204 10.05 2.62 -0.24
N ASN A 205 10.78 3.56 -0.89
CA ASN A 205 10.93 4.92 -0.39
C ASN A 205 9.59 5.66 -0.40
N TYR A 206 8.81 5.50 -1.49
CA TYR A 206 7.49 6.14 -1.60
C TYR A 206 6.48 5.52 -0.65
N TRP A 207 6.51 4.19 -0.48
CA TRP A 207 5.70 3.53 0.54
C TRP A 207 6.06 3.96 1.96
N LEU A 208 7.34 4.17 2.26
CA LEU A 208 7.76 4.67 3.57
C LEU A 208 7.21 6.07 3.83
N VAL A 209 7.39 7.00 2.87
CA VAL A 209 6.86 8.38 2.99
C VAL A 209 5.32 8.36 3.06
N TYR A 210 4.65 7.55 2.24
CA TYR A 210 3.21 7.33 2.29
C TYR A 210 2.74 6.94 3.70
N ASN A 211 3.41 5.94 4.32
CA ASN A 211 3.02 5.47 5.65
C ASN A 211 3.25 6.54 6.74
N VAL A 212 4.30 7.35 6.62
CA VAL A 212 4.53 8.49 7.53
C VAL A 212 3.42 9.55 7.37
N VAL A 213 3.05 9.90 6.14
CA VAL A 213 1.95 10.87 5.91
C VAL A 213 0.61 10.33 6.39
N GLN A 214 0.34 9.04 6.18
CA GLN A 214 -0.86 8.39 6.70
C GLN A 214 -0.90 8.34 8.23
N PHE A 215 0.25 8.12 8.87
CA PHE A 215 0.37 8.20 10.32
C PHE A 215 0.01 9.60 10.83
N LEU A 216 0.57 10.64 10.22
CA LEU A 216 0.24 12.04 10.56
C LEU A 216 -1.23 12.34 10.31
N LYS A 217 -1.79 11.89 9.17
CA LYS A 217 -3.21 12.04 8.87
C LYS A 217 -4.08 11.36 9.95
N ALA A 218 -3.71 10.16 10.38
CA ALA A 218 -4.43 9.44 11.43
C ALA A 218 -4.45 10.20 12.76
N ILE A 219 -3.34 10.85 13.13
CA ILE A 219 -3.26 11.73 14.32
C ILE A 219 -4.19 12.93 14.17
N VAL A 220 -4.12 13.63 13.03
CA VAL A 220 -4.97 14.80 12.77
C VAL A 220 -6.47 14.46 12.82
N MET A 221 -6.83 13.24 12.37
CA MET A 221 -8.20 12.74 12.41
C MET A 221 -8.60 12.10 13.74
N LEU A 222 -7.72 12.08 14.74
CA LEU A 222 -7.90 11.38 16.03
C LEU A 222 -8.25 9.89 15.86
N ASN A 223 -7.80 9.30 14.75
CA ASN A 223 -8.02 7.88 14.46
C ASN A 223 -6.87 7.03 15.00
N PHE A 224 -6.85 6.83 16.32
CA PHE A 224 -5.80 6.10 17.03
C PHE A 224 -5.69 4.64 16.57
N ALA A 225 -6.78 4.05 16.07
CA ALA A 225 -6.77 2.73 15.47
C ALA A 225 -5.79 2.65 14.29
N ASN A 226 -5.80 3.64 13.42
CA ASN A 226 -4.88 3.71 12.31
C ASN A 226 -3.45 4.09 12.72
N VAL A 227 -3.26 4.80 13.82
CA VAL A 227 -1.92 5.14 14.34
C VAL A 227 -1.09 3.86 14.56
N GLY A 228 -1.62 2.87 15.30
CA GLY A 228 -0.94 1.60 15.56
C GLY A 228 -0.62 0.83 14.26
N LYS A 229 -1.57 0.79 13.32
CA LYS A 229 -1.39 0.16 12.00
C LYS A 229 -0.25 0.80 11.21
N TYR A 230 -0.16 2.13 11.16
CA TYR A 230 0.88 2.81 10.39
C TYR A 230 2.26 2.72 11.05
N ILE A 231 2.37 2.63 12.37
CA ILE A 231 3.64 2.28 13.04
C ILE A 231 4.14 0.92 12.55
N TYR A 232 3.26 -0.10 12.52
CA TYR A 232 3.62 -1.42 12.00
C TYR A 232 4.07 -1.36 10.53
N TYR A 233 3.35 -0.59 9.69
CA TYR A 233 3.72 -0.43 8.28
C TYR A 233 5.07 0.29 8.10
N ILE A 234 5.36 1.32 8.87
CA ILE A 234 6.65 2.03 8.82
C ILE A 234 7.81 1.06 9.13
N ILE A 235 7.69 0.28 10.22
CA ILE A 235 8.70 -0.73 10.59
C ILE A 235 8.86 -1.76 9.48
N SER A 236 7.74 -2.26 8.94
CA SER A 236 7.76 -3.25 7.85
C SER A 236 8.38 -2.70 6.55
N MET A 237 8.17 -1.42 6.25
CA MET A 237 8.73 -0.77 5.05
C MET A 237 10.22 -0.50 5.19
N ILE A 238 10.70 -0.12 6.36
CA ILE A 238 12.15 0.01 6.63
C ILE A 238 12.83 -1.36 6.41
N ALA A 239 12.24 -2.42 6.95
CA ALA A 239 12.76 -3.77 6.77
C ALA A 239 12.73 -4.22 5.28
N ALA A 240 11.63 -3.94 4.57
CA ALA A 240 11.52 -4.22 3.15
C ALA A 240 12.52 -3.42 2.31
N TYR A 241 12.75 -2.15 2.64
CA TYR A 241 13.75 -1.32 1.96
C TYR A 241 15.15 -1.94 2.03
N VAL A 242 15.59 -2.36 3.23
CA VAL A 242 16.88 -3.04 3.42
C VAL A 242 16.91 -4.36 2.65
N TYR A 243 15.84 -5.15 2.73
CA TYR A 243 15.74 -6.43 2.01
C TYR A 243 15.85 -6.28 0.49
N TRP A 244 15.22 -5.24 -0.08
CA TRP A 244 15.25 -4.95 -1.52
C TRP A 244 16.61 -4.42 -1.96
N LYS A 245 17.25 -3.56 -1.13
CA LYS A 245 18.58 -3.00 -1.43
C LYS A 245 19.61 -4.10 -1.73
N ASP A 246 19.61 -5.16 -0.92
CA ASP A 246 20.52 -6.30 -1.08
C ASP A 246 20.26 -7.12 -2.36
N ARG A 247 19.13 -6.92 -3.02
CA ARG A 247 18.63 -7.68 -4.18
C ARG A 247 18.45 -6.83 -5.42
N THR A 248 18.87 -5.58 -5.35
CA THR A 248 18.86 -4.65 -6.49
C THR A 248 20.20 -4.80 -7.22
N PRO A 249 20.20 -5.13 -8.54
CA PRO A 249 21.41 -5.23 -9.32
C PRO A 249 22.20 -3.92 -9.30
N GLU A 250 23.53 -4.02 -9.25
CA GLU A 250 24.41 -2.84 -9.36
C GLU A 250 24.27 -2.19 -10.74
N THR A 251 24.40 -0.88 -10.75
CA THR A 251 24.48 -0.10 -12.01
C THR A 251 25.93 -0.05 -12.44
N ASN A 252 26.30 -0.92 -13.39
CA ASN A 252 27.54 -0.74 -14.13
C ASN A 252 27.42 0.41 -15.09
#